data_b3ed8b6a36ad90c78b19552ce10f0e60
#
_entry.id   b3ed8b6a36ad90c78b19552ce10f0e60
#
_cell.length_a   1.000
_cell.length_b   1.000
_cell.length_c   1.000
_cell.angle_alpha   90.00
_cell.angle_beta   90.00
_cell.angle_gamma   90.00
#
_symmetry.space_group_name_H-M   'P 1'
#
loop_
_entity.id
_entity.type
_entity.pdbx_description
1 polymer ?
#
loop_
_entity_poly.entity_id
_entity_poly.type
_entity_poly.pdbx_seq_one_letter_code
_entity_poly.pdbx_strand_id
1 'polypeptide(L)'
;MNAKSASIVQRIIVWVIVLGVLAGVGYGVWAVSRQMNKTYTTVDIGKGTFRVEVADTDETRARGLGGRQELGKSEGMLFVAEKDGDIPIWMKDMRVPIDIIWLDAKKKVVHVKRDVWPDNEPHEVYHTPVPARYVLELPAGSAKEHGIKPGVTARFTTEGKR
;
A
#
# COMPACT_ATOMS: atom_id res chain seq x y z
N MET A 1 48.10 11.15 30.01
CA MET A 1 47.37 10.29 29.01
C MET A 1 48.42 9.74 28.08
N ASN A 2 48.60 8.42 28.03
CA ASN A 2 49.72 7.78 27.33
C ASN A 2 49.48 7.81 25.81
N ALA A 3 50.51 8.11 25.01
CA ALA A 3 50.39 8.23 23.54
C ALA A 3 49.71 7.01 22.85
N LYS A 4 49.85 5.82 23.43
CA LYS A 4 49.20 4.59 22.97
C LYS A 4 47.66 4.61 23.17
N SER A 5 47.14 5.22 24.23
CA SER A 5 45.69 5.32 24.47
C SER A 5 45.04 6.35 23.54
N ALA A 6 45.74 7.45 23.19
CA ALA A 6 45.27 8.41 22.24
C ALA A 6 45.10 7.82 20.82
N SER A 7 46.02 6.95 20.41
CA SER A 7 45.92 6.27 19.08
C SER A 7 44.80 5.25 19.00
N ILE A 8 44.47 4.58 20.10
CA ILE A 8 43.34 3.63 20.17
C ILE A 8 42.00 4.38 20.08
N VAL A 9 41.85 5.47 20.82
CA VAL A 9 40.63 6.29 20.82
C VAL A 9 40.40 6.88 19.40
N GLN A 10 41.46 7.38 18.78
CA GLN A 10 41.36 7.92 17.40
C GLN A 10 40.92 6.84 16.38
N ARG A 11 41.43 5.61 16.50
CA ARG A 11 41.00 4.49 15.66
C ARG A 11 39.53 4.12 15.90
N ILE A 12 39.07 4.09 17.14
CA ILE A 12 37.66 3.83 17.47
C ILE A 12 36.76 4.90 16.86
N ILE A 13 37.11 6.17 16.99
CA ILE A 13 36.32 7.28 16.41
C ILE A 13 36.22 7.13 14.88
N VAL A 14 37.32 6.82 14.21
CA VAL A 14 37.35 6.61 12.75
C VAL A 14 36.41 5.45 12.36
N TRP A 15 36.49 4.32 13.07
CA TRP A 15 35.62 3.18 12.79
C TRP A 15 34.12 3.46 13.04
N VAL A 16 33.79 4.22 14.09
CA VAL A 16 32.42 4.65 14.37
C VAL A 16 31.88 5.54 13.23
N ILE A 17 32.69 6.47 12.76
CA ILE A 17 32.32 7.33 11.62
C ILE A 17 32.13 6.50 10.35
N VAL A 18 33.05 5.59 10.04
CA VAL A 18 32.96 4.71 8.85
C VAL A 18 31.71 3.84 8.90
N LEU A 19 31.42 3.22 10.04
CA LEU A 19 30.20 2.41 10.23
C LEU A 19 28.92 3.25 10.11
N GLY A 20 28.93 4.47 10.64
CA GLY A 20 27.79 5.39 10.52
C GLY A 20 27.54 5.80 9.05
N VAL A 21 28.59 6.08 8.29
CA VAL A 21 28.48 6.39 6.84
C VAL A 21 27.98 5.18 6.06
N LEU A 22 28.52 3.99 6.31
CA LEU A 22 28.09 2.76 5.63
C LEU A 22 26.63 2.43 5.93
N ALA A 23 26.19 2.58 7.19
CA ALA A 23 24.79 2.42 7.59
C ALA A 23 23.87 3.44 6.89
N GLY A 24 24.31 4.71 6.81
CA GLY A 24 23.57 5.77 6.11
C GLY A 24 23.43 5.51 4.61
N VAL A 25 24.52 5.07 3.97
CA VAL A 25 24.50 4.68 2.54
C VAL A 25 23.62 3.46 2.32
N GLY A 26 23.74 2.42 3.17
CA GLY A 26 22.92 1.22 3.10
C GLY A 26 21.43 1.53 3.25
N TYR A 27 21.07 2.38 4.22
CA TYR A 27 19.70 2.85 4.40
C TYR A 27 19.20 3.66 3.19
N GLY A 28 20.02 4.55 2.64
CA GLY A 28 19.68 5.35 1.45
C GLY A 28 19.42 4.46 0.23
N VAL A 29 20.29 3.48 -0.05
CA VAL A 29 20.12 2.51 -1.14
C VAL A 29 18.85 1.68 -0.93
N TRP A 30 18.60 1.19 0.29
CA TRP A 30 17.40 0.44 0.62
C TRP A 30 16.13 1.28 0.42
N ALA A 31 16.11 2.53 0.89
CA ALA A 31 14.97 3.44 0.75
C ALA A 31 14.67 3.75 -0.73
N VAL A 32 15.71 4.01 -1.54
CA VAL A 32 15.57 4.25 -2.98
C VAL A 32 15.09 2.99 -3.70
N SER A 33 15.65 1.82 -3.40
CA SER A 33 15.23 0.55 -4.01
C SER A 33 13.77 0.23 -3.70
N ARG A 34 13.31 0.55 -2.49
CA ARG A 34 11.91 0.38 -2.07
C ARG A 34 10.95 1.30 -2.83
N GLN A 35 11.39 2.51 -3.17
CA GLN A 35 10.61 3.47 -3.97
C GLN A 35 10.55 3.06 -5.45
N MET A 36 11.60 2.46 -5.99
CA MET A 36 11.70 2.10 -7.42
C MET A 36 10.87 0.88 -7.82
N ASN A 37 10.39 0.08 -6.87
CA ASN A 37 9.64 -1.15 -7.14
C ASN A 37 8.11 -0.98 -7.08
N LYS A 38 7.60 0.25 -7.08
CA LYS A 38 6.16 0.51 -7.08
C LYS A 38 5.61 0.45 -8.49
N THR A 39 4.71 -0.46 -8.75
CA THR A 39 3.96 -0.54 -10.00
C THR A 39 2.66 0.25 -9.87
N TYR A 40 2.32 1.04 -10.87
CA TYR A 40 1.08 1.83 -10.90
C TYR A 40 0.24 1.44 -12.11
N THR A 41 -1.07 1.54 -11.96
CA THR A 41 -2.01 1.45 -13.07
C THR A 41 -3.08 2.54 -12.95
N THR A 42 -3.78 2.79 -14.05
CA THR A 42 -4.95 3.67 -14.04
C THR A 42 -6.20 2.80 -13.97
N VAL A 43 -7.10 3.15 -13.06
CA VAL A 43 -8.40 2.50 -12.89
C VAL A 43 -9.49 3.51 -13.23
N ASP A 44 -10.26 3.21 -14.30
CA ASP A 44 -11.50 3.91 -14.61
C ASP A 44 -12.67 3.16 -13.98
N ILE A 45 -13.43 3.81 -13.11
CA ILE A 45 -14.57 3.18 -12.43
C ILE A 45 -15.65 4.21 -12.10
N GLY A 46 -16.91 3.88 -12.41
CA GLY A 46 -18.00 4.86 -12.28
C GLY A 46 -17.73 6.10 -13.16
N LYS A 47 -17.67 7.27 -12.53
CA LYS A 47 -17.35 8.55 -13.18
C LYS A 47 -15.91 9.01 -12.87
N GLY A 48 -15.10 8.19 -12.20
CA GLY A 48 -13.76 8.54 -11.74
C GLY A 48 -12.66 7.81 -12.49
N THR A 49 -11.49 8.46 -12.54
CA THR A 49 -10.22 7.90 -13.01
C THR A 49 -9.19 8.07 -11.90
N PHE A 50 -8.57 6.98 -11.49
CA PHE A 50 -7.65 6.91 -10.35
C PHE A 50 -6.32 6.32 -10.76
N ARG A 51 -5.21 6.94 -10.32
CA ARG A 51 -3.87 6.39 -10.42
C ARG A 51 -3.58 5.60 -9.16
N VAL A 52 -3.52 4.29 -9.26
CA VAL A 52 -3.40 3.41 -8.10
C VAL A 52 -2.10 2.62 -8.11
N GLU A 53 -1.51 2.43 -6.93
CA GLU A 53 -0.38 1.51 -6.74
C GLU A 53 -0.92 0.08 -6.79
N VAL A 54 -0.22 -0.82 -7.47
CA VAL A 54 -0.60 -2.24 -7.59
C VAL A 54 0.08 -3.04 -6.47
N ALA A 55 -0.72 -3.77 -5.70
CA ALA A 55 -0.26 -4.69 -4.66
C ALA A 55 -0.53 -6.14 -5.12
N ASP A 56 0.44 -6.74 -5.79
CA ASP A 56 0.37 -8.07 -6.41
C ASP A 56 1.28 -9.12 -5.78
N THR A 57 2.08 -8.73 -4.77
CA THR A 57 2.91 -9.64 -3.97
C THR A 57 2.43 -9.67 -2.53
N ASP A 58 2.76 -10.75 -1.78
CA ASP A 58 2.40 -10.85 -0.36
C ASP A 58 2.94 -9.67 0.45
N GLU A 59 4.15 -9.22 0.16
CA GLU A 59 4.76 -8.07 0.84
C GLU A 59 3.99 -6.77 0.57
N THR A 60 3.63 -6.50 -0.70
CA THR A 60 2.90 -5.28 -1.06
C THR A 60 1.47 -5.32 -0.53
N ARG A 61 0.81 -6.49 -0.56
CA ARG A 61 -0.52 -6.69 0.05
C ARG A 61 -0.50 -6.49 1.56
N ALA A 62 0.49 -7.08 2.26
CA ALA A 62 0.61 -6.94 3.72
C ALA A 62 0.86 -5.50 4.17
N ARG A 63 1.59 -4.71 3.37
CA ARG A 63 1.86 -3.31 3.65
C ARG A 63 0.65 -2.41 3.38
N GLY A 64 -0.05 -2.64 2.27
CA GLY A 64 -1.19 -1.81 1.85
C GLY A 64 -0.85 -0.30 1.80
N LEU A 65 -1.82 0.52 2.18
CA LEU A 65 -1.70 1.97 2.34
C LEU A 65 -1.16 2.38 3.74
N GLY A 66 -0.80 1.41 4.60
CA GLY A 66 -0.31 1.66 5.95
C GLY A 66 0.84 2.66 6.03
N GLY A 67 0.82 3.51 7.06
CA GLY A 67 1.83 4.55 7.33
C GLY A 67 1.73 5.82 6.47
N ARG A 68 0.83 5.87 5.48
CA ARG A 68 0.64 7.09 4.65
C ARG A 68 -0.06 8.17 5.46
N GLN A 69 0.48 9.38 5.44
CA GLN A 69 -0.09 10.54 6.13
C GLN A 69 -1.28 11.14 5.38
N GLU A 70 -1.27 10.99 4.06
CA GLU A 70 -2.28 11.52 3.13
C GLU A 70 -2.46 10.59 1.93
N LEU A 71 -3.60 10.68 1.29
CA LEU A 71 -3.94 10.01 0.04
C LEU A 71 -4.61 11.03 -0.86
N GLY A 72 -4.01 11.26 -2.04
CA GLY A 72 -4.54 12.20 -3.02
C GLY A 72 -5.92 11.78 -3.53
N LYS A 73 -6.78 12.73 -3.89
CA LYS A 73 -8.17 12.47 -4.30
C LYS A 73 -8.32 11.48 -5.46
N SER A 74 -7.32 11.42 -6.35
CA SER A 74 -7.29 10.49 -7.49
C SER A 74 -6.24 9.39 -7.32
N GLU A 75 -5.82 9.11 -6.09
CA GLU A 75 -4.87 8.07 -5.76
C GLU A 75 -5.55 6.92 -5.01
N GLY A 76 -4.88 5.77 -4.95
CA GLY A 76 -5.36 4.60 -4.24
C GLY A 76 -4.42 3.43 -4.35
N MET A 77 -4.95 2.24 -4.02
CA MET A 77 -4.24 0.99 -4.18
C MET A 77 -5.17 -0.08 -4.76
N LEU A 78 -4.63 -0.88 -5.67
CA LEU A 78 -5.30 -2.03 -6.27
C LEU A 78 -4.60 -3.30 -5.81
N PHE A 79 -5.25 -4.07 -4.96
CA PHE A 79 -4.81 -5.40 -4.56
C PHE A 79 -5.22 -6.41 -5.62
N VAL A 80 -4.30 -7.27 -5.98
CA VAL A 80 -4.50 -8.35 -6.95
C VAL A 80 -4.30 -9.68 -6.23
N ALA A 81 -5.38 -10.46 -6.09
CA ALA A 81 -5.29 -11.80 -5.54
C ALA A 81 -4.95 -12.83 -6.63
N GLU A 82 -4.25 -13.90 -6.26
CA GLU A 82 -3.89 -14.98 -7.19
C GLU A 82 -5.10 -15.77 -7.67
N LYS A 83 -6.12 -15.89 -6.83
CA LYS A 83 -7.38 -16.62 -7.11
C LYS A 83 -8.57 -15.87 -6.53
N ASP A 84 -9.76 -16.20 -7.02
CA ASP A 84 -11.00 -15.66 -6.48
C ASP A 84 -11.23 -16.20 -5.07
N GLY A 85 -11.67 -15.35 -4.16
CA GLY A 85 -11.95 -15.73 -2.79
C GLY A 85 -12.38 -14.56 -1.91
N ASP A 86 -12.43 -14.81 -0.61
CA ASP A 86 -12.52 -13.76 0.37
C ASP A 86 -11.14 -13.08 0.48
N ILE A 87 -11.12 -11.77 0.34
CA ILE A 87 -9.91 -10.94 0.50
C ILE A 87 -10.17 -10.02 1.69
N PRO A 88 -9.74 -10.45 2.89
CA PRO A 88 -9.96 -9.66 4.11
C PRO A 88 -9.09 -8.39 4.08
N ILE A 89 -9.68 -7.28 4.48
CA ILE A 89 -9.02 -5.97 4.61
C ILE A 89 -9.13 -5.48 6.05
N TRP A 90 -8.09 -4.89 6.56
CA TRP A 90 -8.02 -4.27 7.88
C TRP A 90 -7.36 -2.88 7.80
N MET A 91 -7.56 -2.06 8.83
CA MET A 91 -7.04 -0.69 8.88
C MET A 91 -5.70 -0.58 9.61
N LYS A 92 -4.91 -1.66 9.65
CA LYS A 92 -3.61 -1.70 10.35
C LYS A 92 -2.67 -0.61 9.84
N ASP A 93 -2.12 0.16 10.77
CA ASP A 93 -1.20 1.28 10.50
C ASP A 93 -1.77 2.38 9.59
N MET A 94 -3.07 2.38 9.33
CA MET A 94 -3.73 3.41 8.53
C MET A 94 -3.83 4.73 9.29
N ARG A 95 -3.77 5.85 8.55
CA ARG A 95 -3.91 7.21 9.09
C ARG A 95 -4.93 8.05 8.34
N VAL A 96 -5.44 7.50 7.26
CA VAL A 96 -6.44 8.16 6.40
C VAL A 96 -7.65 7.25 6.22
N PRO A 97 -8.88 7.80 6.21
CA PRO A 97 -10.08 7.02 5.94
C PRO A 97 -10.18 6.66 4.46
N ILE A 98 -10.75 5.49 4.16
CA ILE A 98 -10.86 4.95 2.80
C ILE A 98 -12.24 4.36 2.51
N ASP A 99 -12.54 4.23 1.22
CA ASP A 99 -13.57 3.33 0.69
C ASP A 99 -12.89 2.05 0.21
N ILE A 100 -13.44 0.89 0.57
CA ILE A 100 -12.94 -0.44 0.17
C ILE A 100 -13.93 -1.01 -0.85
N ILE A 101 -13.45 -1.37 -2.04
CA ILE A 101 -14.26 -1.81 -3.18
C ILE A 101 -13.74 -3.17 -3.64
N TRP A 102 -14.55 -4.24 -3.47
CA TRP A 102 -14.22 -5.57 -3.96
C TRP A 102 -14.76 -5.77 -5.37
N LEU A 103 -13.92 -6.35 -6.25
CA LEU A 103 -14.28 -6.63 -7.65
C LEU A 103 -14.00 -8.10 -7.97
N ASP A 104 -14.89 -8.69 -8.77
CA ASP A 104 -14.71 -10.05 -9.27
C ASP A 104 -13.62 -10.14 -10.36
N ALA A 105 -13.36 -11.36 -10.89
CA ALA A 105 -12.39 -11.58 -11.95
C ALA A 105 -12.74 -10.83 -13.26
N LYS A 106 -14.00 -10.43 -13.46
CA LYS A 106 -14.45 -9.62 -14.60
C LYS A 106 -14.37 -8.13 -14.32
N LYS A 107 -13.73 -7.74 -13.19
CA LYS A 107 -13.59 -6.36 -12.72
C LYS A 107 -14.91 -5.66 -12.41
N LYS A 108 -15.97 -6.43 -12.14
CA LYS A 108 -17.27 -5.92 -11.72
C LYS A 108 -17.28 -5.77 -10.21
N VAL A 109 -17.74 -4.63 -9.71
CA VAL A 109 -17.90 -4.39 -8.26
C VAL A 109 -18.92 -5.36 -7.69
N VAL A 110 -18.53 -6.11 -6.68
CA VAL A 110 -19.37 -7.08 -5.97
C VAL A 110 -19.75 -6.59 -4.56
N HIS A 111 -18.86 -5.81 -3.93
CA HIS A 111 -19.13 -5.25 -2.59
C HIS A 111 -18.42 -3.89 -2.42
N VAL A 112 -18.97 -3.02 -1.56
CA VAL A 112 -18.37 -1.72 -1.21
C VAL A 112 -18.61 -1.46 0.28
N LYS A 113 -17.53 -1.26 1.03
CA LYS A 113 -17.56 -0.70 2.38
C LYS A 113 -17.07 0.75 2.28
N ARG A 114 -17.91 1.71 2.71
CA ARG A 114 -17.62 3.13 2.59
C ARG A 114 -17.18 3.74 3.90
N ASP A 115 -16.42 4.82 3.80
CA ASP A 115 -16.07 5.68 4.93
C ASP A 115 -15.47 4.89 6.11
N VAL A 116 -14.50 4.00 5.80
CA VAL A 116 -13.79 3.21 6.80
C VAL A 116 -12.69 4.06 7.41
N TRP A 117 -12.78 4.30 8.71
CA TRP A 117 -11.83 5.11 9.47
C TRP A 117 -10.73 4.25 10.08
N PRO A 118 -9.52 4.80 10.27
CA PRO A 118 -8.49 4.16 11.07
C PRO A 118 -9.02 3.76 12.44
N ASP A 119 -8.70 2.55 12.89
CA ASP A 119 -9.10 1.99 14.17
C ASP A 119 -7.87 1.62 15.03
N ASN A 120 -8.12 1.22 16.27
CA ASN A 120 -7.10 0.70 17.17
C ASN A 120 -7.21 -0.82 17.27
N GLU A 121 -6.15 -1.48 17.74
CA GLU A 121 -6.20 -2.92 18.00
C GLU A 121 -7.23 -3.28 19.10
N PRO A 122 -7.96 -4.40 18.95
CA PRO A 122 -7.96 -5.29 17.78
C PRO A 122 -8.66 -4.67 16.57
N HIS A 123 -7.99 -4.71 15.40
CA HIS A 123 -8.53 -4.13 14.18
C HIS A 123 -9.77 -4.88 13.70
N GLU A 124 -10.78 -4.14 13.22
CA GLU A 124 -11.90 -4.73 12.49
C GLU A 124 -11.41 -5.30 11.15
N VAL A 125 -11.86 -6.50 10.83
CA VAL A 125 -11.57 -7.15 9.55
C VAL A 125 -12.80 -7.09 8.67
N TYR A 126 -12.66 -6.46 7.51
CA TYR A 126 -13.73 -6.29 6.52
C TYR A 126 -13.67 -7.41 5.49
N HIS A 127 -14.77 -8.08 5.28
CA HIS A 127 -14.92 -9.23 4.38
C HIS A 127 -15.88 -8.91 3.24
N THR A 128 -15.77 -9.66 2.14
CA THR A 128 -16.75 -9.63 1.05
C THR A 128 -17.71 -10.82 1.15
N PRO A 129 -19.03 -10.63 0.96
CA PRO A 129 -20.01 -11.71 1.01
C PRO A 129 -19.93 -12.65 -0.20
N VAL A 130 -19.20 -12.28 -1.25
CA VAL A 130 -19.02 -13.04 -2.49
C VAL A 130 -17.55 -13.04 -2.91
N PRO A 131 -17.06 -14.09 -3.61
CA PRO A 131 -15.67 -14.15 -4.06
C PRO A 131 -15.26 -12.92 -4.88
N ALA A 132 -14.07 -12.38 -4.58
CA ALA A 132 -13.44 -11.29 -5.30
C ALA A 132 -12.06 -11.70 -5.82
N ARG A 133 -11.58 -11.02 -6.85
CA ARG A 133 -10.23 -11.14 -7.41
C ARG A 133 -9.39 -9.91 -7.08
N TYR A 134 -10.04 -8.77 -6.93
CA TYR A 134 -9.37 -7.48 -6.70
C TYR A 134 -10.03 -6.74 -5.54
N VAL A 135 -9.22 -5.94 -4.85
CA VAL A 135 -9.73 -4.91 -3.93
C VAL A 135 -9.13 -3.57 -4.36
N LEU A 136 -9.98 -2.57 -4.53
CA LEU A 136 -9.59 -1.21 -4.81
C LEU A 136 -9.87 -0.36 -3.58
N GLU A 137 -8.81 0.23 -3.03
CA GLU A 137 -8.88 1.19 -1.94
C GLU A 137 -8.73 2.61 -2.49
N LEU A 138 -9.68 3.47 -2.16
CA LEU A 138 -9.73 4.87 -2.59
C LEU A 138 -9.96 5.77 -1.36
N PRO A 139 -9.68 7.08 -1.43
CA PRO A 139 -10.03 8.01 -0.37
C PRO A 139 -11.51 7.91 -0.01
N ALA A 140 -11.84 8.03 1.29
CA ALA A 140 -13.21 7.99 1.77
C ALA A 140 -14.10 8.99 1.03
N GLY A 141 -15.34 8.58 0.69
CA GLY A 141 -16.28 9.37 -0.09
C GLY A 141 -16.16 9.17 -1.61
N SER A 142 -15.05 8.64 -2.14
CA SER A 142 -14.85 8.43 -3.58
C SER A 142 -15.94 7.57 -4.21
N ALA A 143 -16.36 6.50 -3.52
CA ALA A 143 -17.39 5.61 -4.02
C ALA A 143 -18.74 6.32 -4.20
N LYS A 144 -19.07 7.23 -3.29
CA LYS A 144 -20.29 8.05 -3.38
C LYS A 144 -20.19 9.09 -4.50
N GLU A 145 -19.09 9.84 -4.53
CA GLU A 145 -18.84 10.92 -5.49
C GLU A 145 -18.88 10.41 -6.93
N HIS A 146 -18.24 9.26 -7.19
CA HIS A 146 -18.11 8.69 -8.55
C HIS A 146 -19.15 7.62 -8.88
N GLY A 147 -20.15 7.40 -8.02
CA GLY A 147 -21.23 6.45 -8.27
C GLY A 147 -20.78 4.99 -8.30
N ILE A 148 -19.73 4.65 -7.54
CA ILE A 148 -19.20 3.29 -7.44
C ILE A 148 -20.12 2.48 -6.50
N LYS A 149 -20.70 1.41 -7.04
CA LYS A 149 -21.65 0.51 -6.33
C LYS A 149 -21.62 -0.88 -6.96
N PRO A 150 -22.13 -1.90 -6.28
CA PRO A 150 -22.26 -3.23 -6.85
C PRO A 150 -22.90 -3.19 -8.24
N GLY A 151 -22.31 -3.93 -9.19
CA GLY A 151 -22.72 -3.97 -10.57
C GLY A 151 -21.96 -3.06 -11.54
N VAL A 152 -21.27 -2.01 -11.03
CA VAL A 152 -20.39 -1.16 -11.86
C VAL A 152 -19.15 -1.97 -12.26
N THR A 153 -18.67 -1.79 -13.50
CA THR A 153 -17.46 -2.46 -14.01
C THR A 153 -16.33 -1.45 -14.10
N ALA A 154 -15.16 -1.82 -13.57
CA ALA A 154 -13.93 -1.05 -13.70
C ALA A 154 -13.17 -1.43 -14.97
N ARG A 155 -12.35 -0.50 -15.47
CA ARG A 155 -11.39 -0.74 -16.55
C ARG A 155 -9.98 -0.42 -16.05
N PHE A 156 -9.09 -1.39 -16.12
CA PHE A 156 -7.67 -1.25 -15.79
C PHE A 156 -6.88 -2.39 -16.42
N THR A 157 -5.57 -2.23 -16.51
CA THR A 157 -4.65 -3.31 -16.90
C THR A 157 -3.75 -3.61 -15.71
N THR A 158 -3.68 -4.87 -15.31
CA THR A 158 -2.63 -5.35 -14.43
C THR A 158 -1.58 -5.96 -15.36
N GLU A 159 -0.38 -5.37 -15.44
CA GLU A 159 0.73 -6.03 -16.12
C GLU A 159 1.05 -7.29 -15.32
N GLY A 160 0.53 -8.42 -15.79
CA GLY A 160 0.86 -9.72 -15.22
C GLY A 160 2.35 -9.96 -15.38
N LYS A 161 3.07 -10.18 -14.29
CA LYS A 161 4.34 -10.91 -14.37
C LYS A 161 4.01 -12.28 -14.98
N ARG A 162 4.40 -12.47 -16.24
CA ARG A 162 4.46 -13.79 -16.88
C ARG A 162 5.64 -14.55 -16.31
#